data_65f0fdc27f0152d878694341846216b6
#
_entry.id   65f0fdc27f0152d878694341846216b6
#
_cell.length_a   1.000
_cell.length_b   1.000
_cell.length_c   1.000
_cell.angle_alpha   90.00
_cell.angle_beta   90.00
_cell.angle_gamma   90.00
#
_symmetry.space_group_name_H-M   'P 1'
#
loop_
_entity.id
_entity.type
_entity.pdbx_description
1 polymer ?
#
loop_
_entity_poly.entity_id
_entity_poly.type
_entity_poly.pdbx_seq_one_letter_code
_entity_poly.pdbx_strand_id
1 'polypeptide(L)'
;MESLNQALIADANHPIICHTLRDELLLYNIDVQGEMAVFQLFETLTGKHINRECVADELSGGQKVLLMLCLALNSPAQRIIFKDLLHALDDERRELTQSLIRQSTKTILHEKGSC
;
A
#
# COMPACT_ATOMS: atom_id res chain seq x y z
N MET A 1 -5.09 14.52 -18.29
CA MET A 1 -6.03 14.65 -17.96
C MET A 1 -6.93 13.57 -17.76
N GLU A 2 -7.04 12.71 -18.46
CA GLU A 2 -7.86 11.65 -18.32
C GLU A 2 -7.58 10.83 -17.14
N SER A 3 -6.44 10.90 -16.60
CA SER A 3 -6.12 10.10 -15.41
C SER A 3 -6.99 10.50 -14.22
N LEU A 4 -7.71 11.59 -14.30
CA LEU A 4 -8.59 12.01 -13.21
C LEU A 4 -9.65 10.96 -12.88
N ASN A 5 -10.03 10.15 -13.88
CA ASN A 5 -11.07 9.15 -13.68
C ASN A 5 -10.52 7.76 -13.44
N GLN A 6 -9.20 7.63 -13.42
CA GLN A 6 -8.59 6.32 -13.22
C GLN A 6 -8.41 6.05 -11.73
N ALA A 7 -8.61 4.81 -11.36
CA ALA A 7 -8.40 4.37 -9.99
C ALA A 7 -7.19 3.46 -9.94
N LEU A 8 -6.42 3.59 -8.88
CA LEU A 8 -5.35 2.64 -8.58
C LEU A 8 -6.00 1.43 -7.93
N ILE A 9 -5.74 0.26 -8.46
CA ILE A 9 -6.26 -0.97 -7.89
C ILE A 9 -5.14 -1.65 -7.12
N ALA A 10 -5.37 -1.84 -5.81
CA ALA A 10 -4.40 -2.46 -4.92
C ALA A 10 -5.01 -3.75 -4.38
N ASP A 11 -4.51 -4.88 -4.85
CA ASP A 11 -5.08 -6.19 -4.56
C ASP A 11 -4.26 -6.88 -3.47
N ALA A 12 -4.87 -7.08 -2.31
CA ALA A 12 -4.17 -7.69 -1.18
C ALA A 12 -3.80 -9.15 -1.44
N ASN A 13 -4.39 -9.77 -2.46
CA ASN A 13 -4.02 -11.14 -2.85
C ASN A 13 -2.72 -11.17 -3.64
N HIS A 14 -2.31 -10.03 -4.20
CA HIS A 14 -1.05 -9.88 -4.92
C HIS A 14 -0.43 -8.54 -4.52
N PRO A 15 -0.05 -8.41 -3.24
CA PRO A 15 0.28 -7.07 -2.72
C PRO A 15 1.56 -6.47 -3.27
N ILE A 16 2.56 -7.30 -3.54
CA ILE A 16 3.83 -6.80 -4.07
C ILE A 16 4.13 -7.58 -5.34
N ILE A 17 4.35 -6.86 -6.43
CA ILE A 17 4.51 -7.45 -7.75
C ILE A 17 5.97 -7.54 -8.16
N CYS A 18 6.76 -6.52 -7.80
CA CYS A 18 8.15 -6.46 -8.25
C CYS A 18 9.09 -7.12 -7.25
N HIS A 19 10.28 -7.49 -7.72
CA HIS A 19 11.25 -8.17 -6.88
C HIS A 19 11.85 -7.25 -5.82
N THR A 20 12.14 -5.99 -6.19
CA THR A 20 12.76 -5.03 -5.28
C THR A 20 11.78 -3.92 -4.92
N LEU A 21 12.00 -3.31 -3.74
CA LEU A 21 11.17 -2.20 -3.33
C LEU A 21 11.39 -0.97 -4.21
N ARG A 22 12.61 -0.81 -4.76
CA ARG A 22 12.85 0.26 -5.71
C ARG A 22 11.90 0.20 -6.89
N ASP A 23 11.72 -0.98 -7.45
CA ASP A 23 10.83 -1.15 -8.61
C ASP A 23 9.38 -0.97 -8.21
N GLU A 24 9.03 -1.40 -7.01
CA GLU A 24 7.66 -1.23 -6.54
C GLU A 24 7.33 0.25 -6.37
N LEU A 25 8.28 1.04 -5.87
CA LEU A 25 8.10 2.49 -5.74
C LEU A 25 7.82 3.12 -7.10
N LEU A 26 8.57 2.68 -8.11
CA LEU A 26 8.37 3.19 -9.48
C LEU A 26 7.00 2.82 -10.01
N LEU A 27 6.53 1.62 -9.71
CA LEU A 27 5.24 1.16 -10.16
C LEU A 27 4.11 2.06 -9.64
N TYR A 28 4.26 2.59 -8.42
CA TYR A 28 3.26 3.47 -7.84
C TYR A 28 3.52 4.95 -8.11
N ASN A 29 4.55 5.26 -8.91
CA ASN A 29 4.94 6.64 -9.22
C ASN A 29 5.27 7.44 -7.96
N ILE A 30 5.97 6.82 -7.02
CA ILE A 30 6.36 7.46 -5.77
C ILE A 30 7.64 8.27 -6.00
N ASP A 31 7.62 9.55 -5.65
CA ASP A 31 8.81 10.39 -5.76
C ASP A 31 9.65 10.29 -4.48
N VAL A 32 10.73 11.07 -4.43
CA VAL A 32 11.67 11.00 -3.30
C VAL A 32 10.99 11.30 -1.97
N GLN A 33 10.13 12.32 -1.95
CA GLN A 33 9.43 12.67 -0.72
C GLN A 33 8.43 11.59 -0.33
N GLY A 34 7.74 11.04 -1.32
CA GLY A 34 6.81 9.97 -1.07
C GLY A 34 7.50 8.72 -0.57
N GLU A 35 8.70 8.46 -1.07
CA GLU A 35 9.47 7.30 -0.62
C GLU A 35 9.72 7.36 0.89
N MET A 36 10.15 8.52 1.38
CA MET A 36 10.38 8.68 2.81
C MET A 36 9.10 8.45 3.60
N ALA A 37 7.99 8.99 3.12
CA ALA A 37 6.71 8.82 3.79
C ALA A 37 6.28 7.36 3.83
N VAL A 38 6.48 6.64 2.72
CA VAL A 38 6.15 5.21 2.65
C VAL A 38 6.95 4.43 3.70
N PHE A 39 8.26 4.65 3.75
CA PHE A 39 9.11 3.89 4.65
C PHE A 39 8.83 4.22 6.12
N GLN A 40 8.57 5.50 6.42
CA GLN A 40 8.25 5.89 7.79
C GLN A 40 6.91 5.30 8.24
N LEU A 41 5.92 5.35 7.37
CA LEU A 41 4.62 4.79 7.70
C LEU A 41 4.72 3.27 7.90
N PHE A 42 5.47 2.61 7.02
CA PHE A 42 5.65 1.16 7.14
C PHE A 42 6.33 0.80 8.46
N GLU A 43 7.35 1.54 8.84
CA GLU A 43 8.04 1.29 10.11
C GLU A 43 7.11 1.52 11.29
N THR A 44 6.27 2.55 11.21
CA THR A 44 5.30 2.81 12.27
C THR A 44 4.32 1.65 12.41
N LEU A 45 3.89 1.09 11.29
CA LEU A 45 2.88 0.01 11.32
C LEU A 45 3.47 -1.35 11.70
N THR A 46 4.72 -1.59 11.36
CA THR A 46 5.28 -2.94 11.50
C THR A 46 6.47 -3.01 12.45
N GLY A 47 7.08 -1.88 12.78
CA GLY A 47 8.32 -1.86 13.55
C GLY A 47 9.54 -2.25 12.73
N LYS A 48 9.38 -2.52 11.44
CA LYS A 48 10.48 -2.97 10.60
C LYS A 48 10.98 -1.84 9.72
N HIS A 49 12.29 -1.64 9.74
CA HIS A 49 12.94 -0.63 8.89
C HIS A 49 13.24 -1.23 7.53
N ILE A 50 12.85 -0.55 6.47
CA ILE A 50 13.12 -0.99 5.10
C ILE A 50 13.70 0.17 4.30
N ASN A 51 14.29 -0.16 3.16
CA ASN A 51 14.81 0.82 2.23
C ASN A 51 14.62 0.28 0.81
N ARG A 52 15.00 1.08 -0.18
CA ARG A 52 14.73 0.73 -1.57
C ARG A 52 15.52 -0.50 -2.05
N GLU A 53 16.57 -0.85 -1.33
CA GLU A 53 17.39 -2.00 -1.74
C GLU A 53 16.83 -3.34 -1.25
N CYS A 54 15.81 -3.31 -0.40
CA CYS A 54 15.22 -4.54 0.11
C CYS A 54 14.51 -5.31 -1.00
N VAL A 55 14.53 -6.64 -0.87
CA VAL A 55 13.77 -7.47 -1.79
C VAL A 55 12.46 -7.88 -1.12
N ALA A 56 11.43 -8.02 -1.94
CA ALA A 56 10.09 -8.29 -1.44
C ALA A 56 10.02 -9.59 -0.65
N ASP A 57 10.83 -10.59 -1.03
CA ASP A 57 10.79 -11.89 -0.37
C ASP A 57 11.21 -11.83 1.09
N GLU A 58 11.85 -10.74 1.51
CA GLU A 58 12.24 -10.59 2.91
C GLU A 58 11.07 -10.18 3.80
N LEU A 59 9.93 -9.88 3.22
CA LEU A 59 8.76 -9.45 3.97
C LEU A 59 7.79 -10.62 4.13
N SER A 60 7.13 -10.66 5.29
CA SER A 60 6.06 -11.64 5.50
C SER A 60 4.85 -11.25 4.67
N GLY A 61 3.87 -12.16 4.57
CA GLY A 61 2.66 -11.88 3.82
C GLY A 61 1.92 -10.66 4.35
N GLY A 62 1.78 -10.57 5.67
CA GLY A 62 1.11 -9.41 6.28
C GLY A 62 1.88 -8.13 6.06
N GLN A 63 3.21 -8.20 6.12
CA GLN A 63 4.04 -7.03 5.86
C GLN A 63 3.91 -6.55 4.43
N LYS A 64 3.80 -7.48 3.48
CA LYS A 64 3.61 -7.10 2.08
C LYS A 64 2.29 -6.35 1.89
N VAL A 65 1.22 -6.80 2.55
CA VAL A 65 -0.07 -6.13 2.47
C VAL A 65 0.03 -4.71 3.03
N LEU A 66 0.71 -4.55 4.17
CA LEU A 66 0.87 -3.23 4.77
C LEU A 66 1.75 -2.32 3.93
N LEU A 67 2.77 -2.87 3.28
CA LEU A 67 3.58 -2.08 2.36
C LEU A 67 2.75 -1.60 1.17
N MET A 68 1.93 -2.48 0.62
CA MET A 68 1.02 -2.09 -0.45
C MET A 68 0.12 -0.92 -0.02
N LEU A 69 -0.41 -0.98 1.19
CA LEU A 69 -1.22 0.10 1.74
C LEU A 69 -0.43 1.40 1.78
N CYS A 70 0.80 1.37 2.30
CA CYS A 70 1.63 2.55 2.40
C CYS A 70 1.92 3.15 1.03
N LEU A 71 2.21 2.30 0.05
CA LEU A 71 2.47 2.74 -1.32
C LEU A 71 1.25 3.40 -1.92
N ALA A 72 0.09 2.76 -1.79
CA ALA A 72 -1.14 3.29 -2.37
C ALA A 72 -1.52 4.63 -1.77
N LEU A 73 -1.44 4.75 -0.44
CA LEU A 73 -1.82 5.99 0.23
C LEU A 73 -0.88 7.14 -0.10
N ASN A 74 0.37 6.84 -0.44
CA ASN A 74 1.35 7.88 -0.77
C ASN A 74 1.57 8.06 -2.27
N SER A 75 0.81 7.33 -3.09
CA SER A 75 0.89 7.49 -4.54
C SER A 75 0.15 8.77 -4.96
N PRO A 76 0.37 9.24 -6.18
CA PRO A 76 -0.36 10.42 -6.67
C PRO A 76 -1.82 10.12 -7.05
N ALA A 77 -2.24 8.86 -7.02
CA ALA A 77 -3.62 8.51 -7.38
C ALA A 77 -4.60 9.13 -6.40
N GLN A 78 -5.68 9.73 -6.92
CA GLN A 78 -6.72 10.30 -6.07
C GLN A 78 -7.78 9.29 -5.68
N ARG A 79 -7.91 8.22 -6.44
CA ARG A 79 -8.89 7.17 -6.19
C ARG A 79 -8.18 5.84 -6.08
N ILE A 80 -8.49 5.09 -5.04
CA ILE A 80 -7.89 3.79 -4.80
C ILE A 80 -9.00 2.77 -4.56
N ILE A 81 -8.90 1.62 -5.21
CA ILE A 81 -9.77 0.49 -4.95
C ILE A 81 -8.91 -0.59 -4.31
N PHE A 82 -9.19 -0.89 -3.05
CA PHE A 82 -8.50 -1.98 -2.35
C PHE A 82 -9.33 -3.25 -2.48
N LYS A 83 -8.70 -4.32 -2.94
CA LYS A 83 -9.35 -5.63 -3.01
C LYS A 83 -8.89 -6.48 -1.84
N ASP A 84 -9.84 -6.93 -1.04
CA ASP A 84 -9.63 -7.83 0.09
C ASP A 84 -8.63 -7.34 1.13
N LEU A 85 -8.42 -6.02 1.21
CA LEU A 85 -7.43 -5.46 2.13
C LEU A 85 -7.73 -5.82 3.57
N LEU A 86 -8.94 -5.50 4.03
CA LEU A 86 -9.28 -5.70 5.43
C LEU A 86 -9.34 -7.17 5.80
N HIS A 87 -9.66 -8.01 4.81
CA HIS A 87 -9.73 -9.44 5.01
C HIS A 87 -8.34 -10.06 5.24
N ALA A 88 -7.32 -9.44 4.68
CA ALA A 88 -5.96 -9.95 4.73
C ALA A 88 -5.22 -9.54 6.01
N LEU A 89 -5.86 -8.77 6.90
CA LEU A 89 -5.21 -8.24 8.09
C LEU A 89 -5.85 -8.80 9.34
N ASP A 90 -5.04 -8.94 10.41
CA ASP A 90 -5.58 -9.31 11.71
C ASP A 90 -6.34 -8.11 12.29
N ASP A 91 -7.01 -8.34 13.43
CA ASP A 91 -7.90 -7.32 14.02
C ASP A 91 -7.17 -6.02 14.34
N GLU A 92 -5.99 -6.12 14.93
CA GLU A 92 -5.24 -4.94 15.32
C GLU A 92 -4.80 -4.11 14.13
N ARG A 93 -4.26 -4.78 13.12
CA ARG A 93 -3.81 -4.09 11.91
C ARG A 93 -4.97 -3.57 11.10
N ARG A 94 -6.10 -4.28 11.13
CA ARG A 94 -7.31 -3.82 10.45
C ARG A 94 -7.78 -2.50 11.02
N GLU A 95 -7.76 -2.38 12.35
CA GLU A 95 -8.17 -1.14 12.98
C GLU A 95 -7.25 0.02 12.64
N LEU A 96 -5.94 -0.22 12.68
CA LEU A 96 -4.98 0.80 12.30
C LEU A 96 -5.18 1.24 10.85
N THR A 97 -5.40 0.27 9.98
CA THR A 97 -5.60 0.56 8.56
C THR A 97 -6.85 1.39 8.34
N GLN A 98 -7.94 1.03 9.00
CA GLN A 98 -9.17 1.79 8.87
C GLN A 98 -9.00 3.22 9.36
N SER A 99 -8.23 3.41 10.43
CA SER A 99 -7.95 4.74 10.93
C SER A 99 -7.17 5.57 9.90
N LEU A 100 -6.16 4.96 9.29
CA LEU A 100 -5.38 5.64 8.26
C LEU A 100 -6.24 6.02 7.06
N ILE A 101 -7.12 5.11 6.66
CA ILE A 101 -7.99 5.37 5.52
C ILE A 101 -8.93 6.53 5.81
N ARG A 102 -9.46 6.59 7.03
CA ARG A 102 -10.34 7.69 7.40
C ARG A 102 -9.63 9.04 7.40
N GLN A 103 -8.33 9.04 7.66
CA GLN A 103 -7.54 10.28 7.66
C GLN A 103 -7.10 10.71 6.27
N SER A 104 -7.22 9.83 5.29
CA SER A 104 -6.79 10.13 3.93
C SER A 104 -7.79 11.03 3.23
N THR A 105 -7.28 11.92 2.37
CA THR A 105 -8.14 12.77 1.55
C THR A 105 -8.51 12.13 0.23
N LYS A 106 -7.98 10.91 -0.02
CA LYS A 106 -8.26 10.21 -1.27
C LYS A 106 -9.64 9.54 -1.22
N THR A 107 -10.19 9.26 -2.39
CA THR A 107 -11.40 8.47 -2.50
C THR A 107 -11.02 7.00 -2.46
N ILE A 108 -11.47 6.30 -1.44
CA ILE A 108 -11.05 4.92 -1.22
C ILE A 108 -12.27 4.02 -1.19
N LEU A 109 -12.23 2.98 -2.02
CA LEU A 109 -13.28 1.98 -2.09
C LEU A 109 -12.69 0.62 -1.74
N HIS A 110 -13.54 -0.22 -1.16
CA HIS A 110 -13.16 -1.58 -0.82
C HIS A 110 -13.99 -2.54 -1.65
N GLU A 111 -13.32 -3.54 -2.22
CA GLU A 111 -13.97 -4.58 -2.99
C GLU A 111 -13.56 -5.94 -2.48
N LYS A 112 -14.45 -6.90 -2.63
CA LYS A 112 -14.08 -8.29 -2.41
C LYS A 112 -13.58 -8.84 -3.73
N GLY A 113 -12.51 -9.60 -3.67
CA GLY A 113 -12.06 -10.31 -4.86
C GLY A 113 -13.03 -11.42 -5.18
N SER A 114 -13.03 -11.85 -6.44
CA SER A 114 -13.85 -12.98 -6.80
C SER A 114 -13.23 -14.24 -6.23
N CYS A 115 -14.04 -15.16 -5.84
CA CYS A 115 -13.50 -16.37 -5.26
C CYS A 115 -13.57 -17.49 -6.19
#